data_f45cc715ddc3a13aa23a5346c8d167de
#
_entry.id   f45cc715ddc3a13aa23a5346c8d167de
#
_cell.length_a   1.000
_cell.length_b   1.000
_cell.length_c   1.000
_cell.angle_alpha   90.00
_cell.angle_beta   90.00
_cell.angle_gamma   90.00
#
_symmetry.space_group_name_H-M   'P 1'
#
loop_
_entity.id
_entity.type
_entity.pdbx_description
1 polymer ?
#
loop_
_entity_poly.entity_id
_entity_poly.type
_entity_poly.pdbx_seq_one_letter_code
_entity_poly.pdbx_strand_id
1 'polypeptide(L)'
;MSKNYFQHKLAVVETENVGKDTRIWAFAHILPGAVIGSNCNICDHTFIENDVIIGNNVTIKCGVYLWDAMRIEDDVFIGPNATFTNDKYPRSKQTPTKFDPITLKKGCSIGANATILPKVTVGENAIVGAGAIITKDVPSDSIVTNTNEVRNADL
;
A
#
# COMPACT_ATOMS: atom_id res chain seq x y z
N MET A 1 -23.64 9.72 13.14
CA MET A 1 -24.03 9.14 11.83
C MET A 1 -23.57 7.69 11.79
N SER A 2 -24.36 6.79 11.20
CA SER A 2 -23.90 5.42 11.00
C SER A 2 -22.78 5.40 9.97
N LYS A 3 -21.69 4.68 10.27
CA LYS A 3 -20.61 4.48 9.31
C LYS A 3 -21.14 3.69 8.12
N ASN A 4 -20.82 4.10 6.90
CA ASN A 4 -21.18 3.37 5.67
C ASN A 4 -20.06 2.40 5.22
N TYR A 5 -19.20 2.02 6.16
CA TYR A 5 -18.15 1.00 5.99
C TYR A 5 -18.13 0.06 7.21
N PHE A 6 -17.58 -1.14 7.03
CA PHE A 6 -17.40 -2.09 8.12
C PHE A 6 -16.09 -1.81 8.87
N GLN A 7 -16.18 -1.69 10.19
CA GLN A 7 -15.02 -1.64 11.09
C GLN A 7 -15.12 -2.76 12.12
N HIS A 8 -14.14 -3.65 12.14
CA HIS A 8 -14.05 -4.66 13.18
C HIS A 8 -13.84 -4.00 14.56
N LYS A 9 -14.45 -4.55 15.61
CA LYS A 9 -14.40 -3.97 16.97
C LYS A 9 -13.00 -3.82 17.56
N LEU A 10 -12.02 -4.56 17.07
CA LEU A 10 -10.61 -4.50 17.49
C LEU A 10 -9.75 -3.65 16.54
N ALA A 11 -10.32 -2.96 15.56
CA ALA A 11 -9.61 -2.02 14.72
C ALA A 11 -9.60 -0.62 15.35
N VAL A 12 -8.48 0.08 15.23
CA VAL A 12 -8.34 1.48 15.61
C VAL A 12 -8.38 2.33 14.35
N VAL A 13 -9.46 3.07 14.14
CA VAL A 13 -9.67 3.92 12.95
C VAL A 13 -9.91 5.34 13.43
N GLU A 14 -8.89 6.18 13.26
CA GLU A 14 -8.89 7.57 13.73
C GLU A 14 -9.27 8.56 12.62
N THR A 15 -9.18 8.15 11.34
CA THR A 15 -9.62 8.97 10.21
C THR A 15 -11.14 8.95 10.04
N GLU A 16 -11.70 10.06 9.55
CA GLU A 16 -13.09 10.15 9.10
C GLU A 16 -13.22 9.91 7.57
N ASN A 17 -12.10 9.83 6.85
CA ASN A 17 -12.05 9.75 5.39
C ASN A 17 -11.99 8.29 4.92
N VAL A 18 -13.06 7.53 5.16
CA VAL A 18 -13.22 6.15 4.68
C VAL A 18 -14.44 6.06 3.78
N GLY A 19 -14.21 5.60 2.54
CA GLY A 19 -15.26 5.42 1.55
C GLY A 19 -16.23 4.29 1.91
N LYS A 20 -17.42 4.35 1.28
CA LYS A 20 -18.50 3.37 1.52
C LYS A 20 -18.06 1.94 1.13
N ASP A 21 -18.69 0.95 1.76
CA ASP A 21 -18.49 -0.48 1.48
C ASP A 21 -17.04 -0.98 1.73
N THR A 22 -16.15 -0.14 2.27
CA THR A 22 -14.82 -0.54 2.72
C THR A 22 -14.90 -1.40 3.96
N ARG A 23 -14.02 -2.39 4.08
CA ARG A 23 -13.93 -3.30 5.23
C ARG A 23 -12.59 -3.17 5.90
N ILE A 24 -12.60 -2.88 7.20
CA ILE A 24 -11.40 -2.75 8.03
C ILE A 24 -11.46 -3.83 9.10
N TRP A 25 -10.50 -4.75 9.05
CA TRP A 25 -10.48 -5.94 9.87
C TRP A 25 -9.71 -5.74 11.18
N ALA A 26 -9.61 -6.81 11.98
CA ALA A 26 -9.07 -6.76 13.33
C ALA A 26 -7.62 -6.25 13.38
N PHE A 27 -7.29 -5.50 14.42
CA PHE A 27 -5.95 -4.97 14.69
C PHE A 27 -5.36 -4.07 13.60
N ALA A 28 -6.16 -3.65 12.63
CA ALA A 28 -5.75 -2.58 11.74
C ALA A 28 -5.71 -1.26 12.50
N HIS A 29 -4.66 -0.45 12.29
CA HIS A 29 -4.53 0.88 12.87
C HIS A 29 -4.36 1.93 11.76
N ILE A 30 -5.27 2.87 11.68
CA ILE A 30 -5.35 3.89 10.63
C ILE A 30 -5.33 5.26 11.29
N LEU A 31 -4.32 6.07 10.98
CA LEU A 31 -4.10 7.38 11.58
C LEU A 31 -5.06 8.46 11.01
N PRO A 32 -5.22 9.60 11.73
CA PRO A 32 -6.29 10.58 11.43
C PRO A 32 -6.25 11.21 10.02
N GLY A 33 -5.08 11.38 9.43
CA GLY A 33 -4.91 12.04 8.13
C GLY A 33 -5.08 11.14 6.92
N ALA A 34 -5.10 9.81 7.09
CA ALA A 34 -5.22 8.87 5.99
C ALA A 34 -6.56 9.02 5.24
N VAL A 35 -6.51 8.82 3.92
CA VAL A 35 -7.69 8.83 3.05
C VAL A 35 -7.83 7.46 2.39
N ILE A 36 -8.98 6.83 2.56
CA ILE A 36 -9.27 5.49 2.01
C ILE A 36 -10.52 5.57 1.15
N GLY A 37 -10.42 5.11 -0.08
CA GLY A 37 -11.52 5.05 -1.03
C GLY A 37 -12.62 4.04 -0.65
N SER A 38 -13.52 3.83 -1.58
CA SER A 38 -14.67 2.94 -1.42
C SER A 38 -14.34 1.50 -1.81
N ASN A 39 -15.11 0.54 -1.28
CA ASN A 39 -15.00 -0.89 -1.60
C ASN A 39 -13.60 -1.48 -1.40
N CYS A 40 -12.83 -0.96 -0.44
CA CYS A 40 -11.52 -1.48 -0.09
C CYS A 40 -11.62 -2.61 0.92
N ASN A 41 -10.59 -3.48 0.95
CA ASN A 41 -10.45 -4.53 1.95
C ASN A 41 -9.11 -4.38 2.68
N ILE A 42 -9.15 -3.87 3.91
CA ILE A 42 -7.97 -3.61 4.77
C ILE A 42 -7.90 -4.73 5.80
N CYS A 43 -7.02 -5.69 5.57
CA CYS A 43 -6.92 -6.90 6.38
C CYS A 43 -6.23 -6.67 7.73
N ASP A 44 -6.20 -7.72 8.54
CA ASP A 44 -5.69 -7.71 9.91
C ASP A 44 -4.24 -7.23 10.00
N HIS A 45 -3.92 -6.51 11.08
CA HIS A 45 -2.58 -6.00 11.37
C HIS A 45 -2.00 -5.07 10.29
N THR A 46 -2.84 -4.33 9.59
CA THR A 46 -2.42 -3.28 8.67
C THR A 46 -2.21 -1.98 9.45
N PHE A 47 -1.12 -1.26 9.16
CA PHE A 47 -0.87 0.07 9.69
C PHE A 47 -0.85 1.11 8.56
N ILE A 48 -1.55 2.23 8.72
CA ILE A 48 -1.66 3.29 7.70
C ILE A 48 -1.39 4.65 8.35
N GLU A 49 -0.31 5.31 7.91
CA GLU A 49 0.09 6.64 8.39
C GLU A 49 -0.78 7.77 7.83
N ASN A 50 -0.54 9.00 8.34
CA ASN A 50 -1.38 10.18 8.10
C ASN A 50 -1.40 10.65 6.64
N ASP A 51 -0.24 10.65 5.95
CA ASP A 51 -0.15 11.12 4.56
C ASP A 51 -0.19 9.94 3.56
N VAL A 52 -1.14 9.04 3.77
CA VAL A 52 -1.41 7.93 2.84
C VAL A 52 -2.75 8.16 2.15
N ILE A 53 -2.76 8.06 0.82
CA ILE A 53 -3.98 8.14 0.01
C ILE A 53 -4.18 6.83 -0.72
N ILE A 54 -5.35 6.21 -0.51
CA ILE A 54 -5.75 4.94 -1.10
C ILE A 54 -7.01 5.16 -1.95
N GLY A 55 -6.96 4.74 -3.20
CA GLY A 55 -8.07 4.79 -4.14
C GLY A 55 -9.18 3.77 -3.82
N ASN A 56 -10.01 3.48 -4.81
CA ASN A 56 -11.13 2.57 -4.67
C ASN A 56 -10.76 1.13 -5.02
N ASN A 57 -11.53 0.16 -4.54
CA ASN A 57 -11.37 -1.28 -4.84
C ASN A 57 -9.99 -1.85 -4.46
N VAL A 58 -9.28 -1.24 -3.52
CA VAL A 58 -7.94 -1.67 -3.11
C VAL A 58 -8.04 -2.80 -2.10
N THR A 59 -7.22 -3.83 -2.29
CA THR A 59 -7.06 -4.92 -1.32
C THR A 59 -5.68 -4.87 -0.70
N ILE A 60 -5.63 -4.72 0.62
CA ILE A 60 -4.41 -4.76 1.43
C ILE A 60 -4.48 -5.96 2.34
N LYS A 61 -3.59 -6.93 2.14
CA LYS A 61 -3.55 -8.16 2.91
C LYS A 61 -2.85 -7.95 4.26
N CYS A 62 -2.93 -8.95 5.12
CA CYS A 62 -2.46 -8.87 6.50
C CYS A 62 -0.96 -8.49 6.61
N GLY A 63 -0.63 -7.73 7.66
CA GLY A 63 0.75 -7.40 8.00
C GLY A 63 1.43 -6.38 7.10
N VAL A 64 0.66 -5.58 6.37
CA VAL A 64 1.18 -4.52 5.50
C VAL A 64 1.18 -3.19 6.24
N TYR A 65 2.30 -2.47 6.19
CA TYR A 65 2.45 -1.12 6.76
C TYR A 65 2.65 -0.10 5.67
N LEU A 66 1.81 0.94 5.65
CA LEU A 66 1.82 2.02 4.68
C LEU A 66 2.29 3.30 5.36
N TRP A 67 3.36 3.86 4.87
CA TRP A 67 4.05 5.01 5.44
C TRP A 67 3.66 6.31 4.74
N ASP A 68 3.93 7.44 5.39
CA ASP A 68 3.69 8.77 4.83
C ASP A 68 4.26 8.93 3.42
N ALA A 69 3.59 9.72 2.59
CA ALA A 69 3.82 9.98 1.18
C ALA A 69 3.46 8.84 0.21
N MET A 70 2.86 7.74 0.67
CA MET A 70 2.38 6.71 -0.25
C MET A 70 1.10 7.11 -0.97
N ARG A 71 1.03 6.79 -2.26
CA ARG A 71 -0.12 7.02 -3.13
C ARG A 71 -0.49 5.72 -3.82
N ILE A 72 -1.68 5.22 -3.54
CA ILE A 72 -2.19 3.94 -4.04
C ILE A 72 -3.44 4.24 -4.85
N GLU A 73 -3.37 3.98 -6.15
CA GLU A 73 -4.48 4.22 -7.08
C GLU A 73 -5.54 3.11 -6.97
N ASP A 74 -6.58 3.19 -7.80
CA ASP A 74 -7.68 2.23 -7.79
C ASP A 74 -7.24 0.82 -8.20
N ASP A 75 -7.99 -0.19 -7.76
CA ASP A 75 -7.87 -1.59 -8.18
C ASP A 75 -6.51 -2.25 -7.82
N VAL A 76 -5.74 -1.69 -6.91
CA VAL A 76 -4.44 -2.22 -6.49
C VAL A 76 -4.59 -3.38 -5.51
N PHE A 77 -3.77 -4.42 -5.70
CA PHE A 77 -3.65 -5.53 -4.76
C PHE A 77 -2.28 -5.50 -4.07
N ILE A 78 -2.27 -5.58 -2.73
CA ILE A 78 -1.05 -5.68 -1.92
C ILE A 78 -1.08 -6.98 -1.14
N GLY A 79 -0.15 -7.89 -1.46
CA GLY A 79 -0.01 -9.20 -0.85
C GLY A 79 0.44 -9.15 0.61
N PRO A 80 0.25 -10.25 1.37
CA PRO A 80 0.57 -10.27 2.79
C PRO A 80 2.05 -10.01 3.05
N ASN A 81 2.32 -9.23 4.10
CA ASN A 81 3.67 -8.87 4.54
C ASN A 81 4.52 -8.17 3.46
N ALA A 82 3.91 -7.61 2.42
CA ALA A 82 4.63 -6.72 1.52
C ALA A 82 5.17 -5.53 2.32
N THR A 83 6.43 -5.17 2.09
CA THR A 83 7.16 -4.17 2.87
C THR A 83 7.43 -2.93 2.01
N PHE A 84 7.07 -1.78 2.53
CA PHE A 84 7.38 -0.48 1.94
C PHE A 84 8.33 0.29 2.85
N THR A 85 9.18 1.12 2.27
CA THR A 85 10.11 1.98 3.02
C THR A 85 10.05 3.40 2.47
N ASN A 86 10.05 4.41 3.31
CA ASN A 86 9.98 5.82 2.91
C ASN A 86 11.24 6.63 3.26
N ASP A 87 12.21 6.00 3.92
CA ASP A 87 13.52 6.59 4.20
C ASP A 87 14.62 5.72 3.58
N LYS A 88 15.41 6.32 2.68
CA LYS A 88 16.49 5.62 1.98
C LYS A 88 17.73 5.41 2.84
N TYR A 89 17.96 6.28 3.82
CA TYR A 89 19.15 6.28 4.67
C TYR A 89 18.77 6.42 6.15
N PRO A 90 18.00 5.46 6.70
CA PRO A 90 17.46 5.59 8.04
C PRO A 90 18.55 5.66 9.11
N ARG A 91 18.37 6.54 10.07
CA ARG A 91 19.21 6.67 11.27
C ARG A 91 18.34 6.87 12.49
N SER A 92 18.69 6.22 13.59
CA SER A 92 17.96 6.38 14.84
C SER A 92 17.89 7.84 15.27
N LYS A 93 16.71 8.32 15.61
CA LYS A 93 16.42 9.69 16.08
C LYS A 93 16.74 10.81 15.06
N GLN A 94 16.92 10.45 13.79
CA GLN A 94 17.07 11.40 12.69
C GLN A 94 15.90 11.15 11.72
N THR A 95 14.93 12.05 11.73
CA THR A 95 13.76 11.97 10.84
C THR A 95 14.01 12.91 9.67
N PRO A 96 13.84 12.47 8.42
CA PRO A 96 13.94 13.35 7.26
C PRO A 96 12.85 14.43 7.32
N THR A 97 13.15 15.61 6.78
CA THR A 97 12.17 16.71 6.69
C THR A 97 11.04 16.40 5.70
N LYS A 98 11.27 15.48 4.77
CA LYS A 98 10.31 15.01 3.78
C LYS A 98 10.60 13.56 3.44
N PHE A 99 9.56 12.74 3.46
CA PHE A 99 9.65 11.35 3.02
C PHE A 99 9.55 11.23 1.50
N ASP A 100 10.23 10.23 0.97
CA ASP A 100 10.19 9.92 -0.46
C ASP A 100 8.90 9.13 -0.79
N PRO A 101 8.15 9.54 -1.82
CA PRO A 101 6.90 8.89 -2.17
C PRO A 101 7.12 7.49 -2.75
N ILE A 102 6.15 6.62 -2.54
CA ILE A 102 5.94 5.40 -3.34
C ILE A 102 4.58 5.53 -4.00
N THR A 103 4.52 5.27 -5.29
CA THR A 103 3.27 5.31 -6.06
C THR A 103 2.95 3.95 -6.63
N LEU A 104 1.78 3.42 -6.27
CA LEU A 104 1.22 2.20 -6.85
C LEU A 104 0.12 2.59 -7.83
N LYS A 105 0.38 2.42 -9.12
CA LYS A 105 -0.54 2.80 -10.18
C LYS A 105 -1.70 1.82 -10.30
N LYS A 106 -2.78 2.29 -10.94
CA LYS A 106 -4.03 1.54 -11.09
C LYS A 106 -3.80 0.10 -11.53
N GLY A 107 -4.48 -0.84 -10.86
CA GLY A 107 -4.50 -2.25 -11.22
C GLY A 107 -3.21 -3.02 -10.95
N CYS A 108 -2.14 -2.39 -10.43
CA CYS A 108 -0.92 -3.13 -10.13
C CYS A 108 -1.09 -4.08 -8.96
N SER A 109 -0.26 -5.12 -8.92
CA SER A 109 -0.26 -6.13 -7.85
C SER A 109 1.12 -6.28 -7.23
N ILE A 110 1.18 -6.25 -5.91
CA ILE A 110 2.40 -6.46 -5.13
C ILE A 110 2.33 -7.84 -4.48
N GLY A 111 3.26 -8.71 -4.82
CA GLY A 111 3.33 -10.07 -4.28
C GLY A 111 3.68 -10.12 -2.80
N ALA A 112 3.36 -11.24 -2.16
CA ALA A 112 3.65 -11.48 -0.76
C ALA A 112 5.15 -11.31 -0.44
N ASN A 113 5.47 -10.67 0.69
CA ASN A 113 6.85 -10.43 1.13
C ASN A 113 7.74 -9.65 0.14
N ALA A 114 7.18 -9.00 -0.88
CA ALA A 114 7.95 -8.11 -1.73
C ALA A 114 8.38 -6.86 -0.95
N THR A 115 9.55 -6.31 -1.27
CA THR A 115 10.07 -5.09 -0.65
C THR A 115 10.17 -3.99 -1.70
N ILE A 116 9.51 -2.86 -1.46
CA ILE A 116 9.51 -1.70 -2.36
C ILE A 116 10.27 -0.55 -1.69
N LEU A 117 11.34 -0.08 -2.35
CA LEU A 117 12.16 1.01 -1.82
C LEU A 117 11.56 2.40 -2.12
N PRO A 118 12.04 3.45 -1.42
CA PRO A 118 11.54 4.82 -1.59
C PRO A 118 11.71 5.32 -3.03
N LYS A 119 10.85 6.22 -3.47
CA LYS A 119 10.77 6.83 -4.81
C LYS A 119 10.33 5.91 -5.94
N VAL A 120 10.02 4.66 -5.66
CA VAL A 120 9.57 3.71 -6.69
C VAL A 120 8.14 4.01 -7.10
N THR A 121 7.92 4.02 -8.41
CA THR A 121 6.58 3.93 -9.02
C THR A 121 6.40 2.54 -9.61
N VAL A 122 5.37 1.82 -9.17
CA VAL A 122 4.93 0.59 -9.81
C VAL A 122 3.86 0.96 -10.85
N GLY A 123 4.15 0.67 -12.11
CA GLY A 123 3.32 1.06 -13.25
C GLY A 123 1.95 0.39 -13.28
N GLU A 124 1.07 0.92 -14.11
CA GLU A 124 -0.30 0.44 -14.27
C GLU A 124 -0.32 -1.04 -14.70
N ASN A 125 -1.19 -1.84 -14.06
CA ASN A 125 -1.33 -3.29 -14.26
C ASN A 125 -0.03 -4.11 -14.07
N ALA A 126 1.04 -3.52 -13.57
CA ALA A 126 2.27 -4.25 -13.33
C ALA A 126 2.12 -5.26 -12.18
N ILE A 127 2.87 -6.36 -12.26
CA ILE A 127 2.89 -7.39 -11.22
C ILE A 127 4.30 -7.48 -10.63
N VAL A 128 4.40 -7.23 -9.34
CA VAL A 128 5.61 -7.50 -8.56
C VAL A 128 5.49 -8.90 -7.95
N GLY A 129 6.41 -9.78 -8.30
CA GLY A 129 6.44 -11.16 -7.81
C GLY A 129 6.68 -11.23 -6.30
N ALA A 130 6.22 -12.32 -5.69
CA ALA A 130 6.44 -12.56 -4.26
C ALA A 130 7.94 -12.59 -3.92
N GLY A 131 8.31 -11.94 -2.80
CA GLY A 131 9.70 -11.85 -2.34
C GLY A 131 10.63 -10.99 -3.19
N ALA A 132 10.14 -10.29 -4.21
CA ALA A 132 10.96 -9.43 -5.05
C ALA A 132 11.43 -8.18 -4.27
N ILE A 133 12.63 -7.70 -4.58
CA ILE A 133 13.16 -6.43 -4.03
C ILE A 133 13.21 -5.40 -5.15
N ILE A 134 12.39 -4.38 -5.05
CA ILE A 134 12.19 -3.37 -6.08
C ILE A 134 12.88 -2.07 -5.68
N THR A 135 13.91 -1.72 -6.43
CA THR A 135 14.76 -0.55 -6.18
C THR A 135 14.64 0.53 -7.27
N LYS A 136 13.87 0.26 -8.32
CA LYS A 136 13.64 1.13 -9.48
C LYS A 136 12.18 1.05 -9.90
N ASP A 137 11.72 2.03 -10.66
CA ASP A 137 10.38 2.03 -11.22
C ASP A 137 10.12 0.76 -12.04
N VAL A 138 8.89 0.26 -11.91
CA VAL A 138 8.39 -0.90 -12.64
C VAL A 138 7.52 -0.39 -13.79
N PRO A 139 7.81 -0.74 -15.05
CA PRO A 139 7.00 -0.33 -16.17
C PRO A 139 5.55 -0.84 -16.08
N SER A 140 4.61 -0.12 -16.70
CA SER A 140 3.24 -0.60 -16.85
C SER A 140 3.19 -1.91 -17.63
N ASP A 141 2.16 -2.72 -17.36
CA ASP A 141 1.90 -3.99 -18.05
C ASP A 141 3.11 -4.95 -18.06
N SER A 142 3.89 -4.96 -16.99
CA SER A 142 5.09 -5.79 -16.84
C SER A 142 5.04 -6.68 -15.60
N ILE A 143 5.84 -7.74 -15.59
CA ILE A 143 6.05 -8.61 -14.44
C ILE A 143 7.51 -8.47 -14.01
N VAL A 144 7.71 -8.18 -12.73
CA VAL A 144 9.04 -8.15 -12.11
C VAL A 144 9.15 -9.26 -11.09
N THR A 145 10.17 -10.11 -11.27
CA THR A 145 10.52 -11.16 -10.32
C THR A 145 11.93 -10.95 -9.79
N ASN A 146 12.20 -11.43 -8.60
CA ASN A 146 13.49 -11.28 -7.92
C ASN A 146 13.93 -9.81 -7.79
N THR A 147 15.14 -9.47 -8.21
CA THR A 147 15.71 -8.14 -8.10
C THR A 147 15.66 -7.43 -9.44
N ASN A 148 14.56 -6.68 -9.70
CA ASN A 148 14.38 -5.85 -10.90
C ASN A 148 14.48 -6.58 -12.27
N GLU A 149 14.26 -7.88 -12.33
CA GLU A 149 14.12 -8.58 -13.60
C GLU A 149 12.73 -8.35 -14.17
N VAL A 150 12.64 -7.54 -15.21
CA VAL A 150 11.39 -7.15 -15.89
C VAL A 150 11.10 -8.08 -17.06
N ARG A 151 9.85 -8.55 -17.16
CA ARG A 151 9.32 -9.28 -18.31
C ARG A 151 8.02 -8.61 -18.77
N ASN A 152 7.67 -8.74 -20.05
CA ASN A 152 6.34 -8.33 -20.51
C ASN A 152 5.29 -9.25 -19.89
N ALA A 153 4.15 -8.68 -19.51
CA ALA A 153 3.00 -9.46 -19.08
C ALA A 153 2.25 -9.93 -20.32
N ASP A 154 2.47 -11.17 -20.72
CA ASP A 154 1.60 -11.84 -21.69
C ASP A 154 0.36 -12.33 -20.93
N LEU A 155 -0.58 -11.40 -20.65
CA LEU A 155 -1.85 -11.64 -19.95
C LEU A 155 -3.02 -11.72 -20.92
#